data_2967e14fcc19b4648ab4d0e7a96b5acb
#
_entry.id   2967e14fcc19b4648ab4d0e7a96b5acb
#
_cell.length_a   1.000
_cell.length_b   1.000
_cell.length_c   1.000
_cell.angle_alpha   90.00
_cell.angle_beta   90.00
_cell.angle_gamma   90.00
#
_symmetry.space_group_name_H-M   'P 1'
#
loop_
_entity.id
_entity.type
_entity.pdbx_description
1 polymer ?
#
loop_
_entity_poly.entity_id
_entity_poly.type
_entity_poly.pdbx_seq_one_letter_code
_entity_poly.pdbx_strand_id
1 'polypeptide(L)'
;MHLNIRELVSGSGQVRRTEVADIGHLLQGNNDVVRAEPLHIDLTAAADHGVVKTLGTLTLPAEFICSRCLSHYGSKLAISFRERFSRKPGDSDDDEDDLHVITEDVVDLTPYIEETVMLGLPYVPLCMPECKGLNPETGANLNIDPAAVPEARIDPRLAVLQEWLDKGK
;
A
#
# COMPACT_ATOMS: atom_id res chain seq x y z
N MET A 1 12.75 -10.08 10.96
CA MET A 1 13.99 -9.43 10.43
C MET A 1 14.60 -8.53 11.48
N HIS A 2 15.86 -8.77 11.88
CA HIS A 2 16.48 -8.02 12.99
C HIS A 2 17.58 -7.08 12.50
N LEU A 3 17.64 -5.88 13.08
CA LEU A 3 18.64 -4.85 12.79
C LEU A 3 19.38 -4.46 14.07
N ASN A 4 20.72 -4.58 14.07
CA ASN A 4 21.55 -4.18 15.20
C ASN A 4 21.86 -2.68 15.12
N ILE A 5 21.13 -1.88 15.90
CA ILE A 5 21.24 -0.43 15.95
C ILE A 5 22.59 0.01 16.56
N ARG A 6 23.05 -0.72 17.58
CA ARG A 6 24.32 -0.39 18.27
C ARG A 6 25.52 -0.48 17.33
N GLU A 7 25.58 -1.53 16.51
CA GLU A 7 26.64 -1.70 15.53
C GLU A 7 26.64 -0.59 14.47
N LEU A 8 25.44 -0.21 14.01
CA LEU A 8 25.29 0.86 13.02
C LEU A 8 25.70 2.22 13.58
N VAL A 9 25.30 2.54 14.81
CA VAL A 9 25.65 3.84 15.45
C VAL A 9 27.12 3.91 15.83
N SER A 10 27.77 2.79 16.23
CA SER A 10 29.18 2.77 16.57
C SER A 10 30.11 2.65 15.35
N GLY A 11 29.61 2.16 14.22
CA GLY A 11 30.32 2.03 12.95
C GLY A 11 29.89 3.14 11.98
N SER A 12 30.75 3.52 11.07
CA SER A 12 30.44 4.46 9.98
C SER A 12 29.87 3.74 8.74
N GLY A 13 29.21 2.60 8.93
CA GLY A 13 28.80 1.69 7.87
C GLY A 13 27.32 1.80 7.50
N GLN A 14 27.04 1.41 6.25
CA GLN A 14 25.71 1.15 5.74
C GLN A 14 25.52 -0.37 5.64
N VAL A 15 24.36 -0.86 6.05
CA VAL A 15 24.00 -2.28 5.96
C VAL A 15 22.83 -2.45 5.02
N ARG A 16 22.99 -3.28 4.00
CA ARG A 16 21.88 -3.71 3.12
C ARG A 16 21.41 -5.09 3.54
N ARG A 17 20.11 -5.27 3.56
CA ARG A 17 19.41 -6.53 3.85
C ARG A 17 18.40 -6.83 2.77
N THR A 18 18.45 -8.05 2.26
CA THR A 18 17.48 -8.58 1.32
C THR A 18 16.91 -9.86 1.88
N GLU A 19 15.60 -9.95 1.99
CA GLU A 19 14.90 -11.10 2.56
C GLU A 19 13.59 -11.35 1.81
N VAL A 20 13.09 -12.58 1.91
CA VAL A 20 11.78 -12.97 1.38
C VAL A 20 10.94 -13.48 2.55
N ALA A 21 9.77 -12.90 2.77
CA ALA A 21 8.90 -13.21 3.89
C ALA A 21 7.51 -13.65 3.42
N ASP A 22 6.93 -14.62 4.11
CA ASP A 22 5.52 -14.98 3.93
C ASP A 22 4.65 -14.06 4.79
N ILE A 23 3.75 -13.32 4.14
CA ILE A 23 2.81 -12.40 4.76
C ILE A 23 1.35 -12.85 4.59
N GLY A 24 1.11 -14.09 4.19
CA GLY A 24 -0.23 -14.60 3.94
C GLY A 24 -1.18 -14.44 5.13
N HIS A 25 -0.66 -14.48 6.35
CA HIS A 25 -1.43 -14.27 7.58
C HIS A 25 -2.02 -12.85 7.70
N LEU A 26 -1.34 -11.83 7.16
CA LEU A 26 -1.81 -10.42 7.18
C LEU A 26 -2.99 -10.20 6.24
N LEU A 27 -3.04 -10.98 5.17
CA LEU A 27 -4.02 -10.81 4.10
C LEU A 27 -5.29 -11.64 4.32
N GLN A 28 -5.32 -12.44 5.40
CA GLN A 28 -6.49 -13.22 5.78
C GLN A 28 -7.64 -12.29 6.12
N GLY A 29 -8.77 -12.45 5.41
CA GLY A 29 -9.95 -11.61 5.57
C GLY A 29 -9.99 -10.36 4.67
N ASN A 30 -8.96 -10.09 3.89
CA ASN A 30 -9.04 -9.08 2.84
C ASN A 30 -9.71 -9.70 1.60
N ASN A 31 -10.94 -9.26 1.32
CA ASN A 31 -11.74 -9.80 0.21
C ASN A 31 -11.26 -9.35 -1.18
N ASP A 32 -10.41 -8.33 -1.23
CA ASP A 32 -9.90 -7.77 -2.50
C ASP A 32 -8.63 -8.48 -2.97
N VAL A 33 -7.96 -9.24 -2.07
CA VAL A 33 -6.76 -10.01 -2.38
C VAL A 33 -7.12 -11.48 -2.54
N VAL A 34 -6.97 -12.02 -3.75
CA VAL A 34 -7.24 -13.43 -4.05
C VAL A 34 -6.08 -14.31 -3.57
N ARG A 35 -4.87 -13.86 -3.88
CA ARG A 35 -3.63 -14.55 -3.55
C ARG A 35 -2.47 -13.57 -3.53
N ALA A 36 -1.52 -13.76 -2.63
CA ALA A 36 -0.25 -13.07 -2.62
C ALA A 36 0.91 -14.07 -2.70
N GLU A 37 1.96 -13.68 -3.40
CA GLU A 37 3.24 -14.36 -3.37
C GLU A 37 4.07 -13.84 -2.18
N PRO A 38 5.18 -14.48 -1.83
CA PRO A 38 6.05 -13.99 -0.77
C PRO A 38 6.53 -12.55 -1.02
N LEU A 39 6.58 -11.77 0.05
CA LEU A 39 7.06 -10.40 0.03
C LEU A 39 8.58 -10.37 -0.16
N HIS A 40 9.06 -9.65 -1.17
CA HIS A 40 10.47 -9.37 -1.36
C HIS A 40 10.83 -8.06 -0.65
N ILE A 41 11.78 -8.12 0.24
CA ILE A 41 12.25 -7.02 1.10
C ILE A 41 13.65 -6.65 0.67
N ASP A 42 13.90 -5.38 0.34
CA ASP A 42 15.24 -4.85 0.05
C ASP A 42 15.41 -3.54 0.81
N LEU A 43 16.11 -3.60 1.93
CA LEU A 43 16.30 -2.50 2.86
C LEU A 43 17.76 -2.13 3.01
N THR A 44 18.00 -0.85 3.23
CA THR A 44 19.28 -0.28 3.54
C THR A 44 19.17 0.55 4.81
N ALA A 45 20.00 0.25 5.80
CA ALA A 45 20.07 0.98 7.06
C ALA A 45 21.40 1.69 7.18
N ALA A 46 21.38 2.96 7.58
CA ALA A 46 22.56 3.77 7.85
C ALA A 46 22.33 4.64 9.08
N ALA A 47 23.38 4.83 9.90
CA ALA A 47 23.34 5.74 11.03
C ALA A 47 23.82 7.14 10.63
N ASP A 48 23.08 8.15 11.10
CA ASP A 48 23.38 9.56 10.92
C ASP A 48 23.09 10.28 12.25
N HIS A 49 24.12 10.85 12.90
CA HIS A 49 24.01 11.59 14.17
C HIS A 49 23.23 10.86 15.28
N GLY A 50 23.42 9.54 15.41
CA GLY A 50 22.74 8.73 16.45
C GLY A 50 21.35 8.22 16.07
N VAL A 51 20.83 8.64 14.92
CA VAL A 51 19.57 8.15 14.32
C VAL A 51 19.90 7.13 13.23
N VAL A 52 19.30 5.96 13.29
CA VAL A 52 19.37 4.96 12.22
C VAL A 52 18.21 5.15 11.27
N LYS A 53 18.51 5.47 10.03
CA LYS A 53 17.54 5.60 8.92
C LYS A 53 17.51 4.29 8.15
N THR A 54 16.35 3.66 8.07
CA THR A 54 16.14 2.43 7.28
C THR A 54 15.23 2.78 6.10
N LEU A 55 15.76 2.60 4.90
CA LEU A 55 15.10 2.94 3.66
C LEU A 55 15.10 1.74 2.72
N GLY A 56 14.06 1.60 1.90
CA GLY A 56 14.06 0.55 0.88
C GLY A 56 12.74 0.37 0.19
N THR A 57 12.57 -0.80 -0.41
CA THR A 57 11.39 -1.17 -1.17
C THR A 57 10.92 -2.54 -0.76
N LEU A 58 9.63 -2.62 -0.48
CA LEU A 58 8.89 -3.86 -0.28
C LEU A 58 8.16 -4.17 -1.58
N THR A 59 8.39 -5.34 -2.15
CA THR A 59 7.76 -5.73 -3.41
C THR A 59 6.85 -6.92 -3.17
N LEU A 60 5.55 -6.72 -3.42
CA LEU A 60 4.51 -7.72 -3.23
C LEU A 60 3.82 -8.05 -4.56
N PRO A 61 4.12 -9.21 -5.18
CA PRO A 61 3.31 -9.72 -6.26
C PRO A 61 2.02 -10.30 -5.69
N ALA A 62 0.86 -9.84 -6.17
CA ALA A 62 -0.43 -10.31 -5.70
C ALA A 62 -1.49 -10.29 -6.82
N GLU A 63 -2.51 -11.12 -6.64
CA GLU A 63 -3.71 -11.17 -7.46
C GLU A 63 -4.86 -10.51 -6.72
N PHE A 64 -5.48 -9.53 -7.36
CA PHE A 64 -6.57 -8.73 -6.81
C PHE A 64 -7.87 -8.94 -7.57
N ILE A 65 -9.00 -8.62 -6.90
CA ILE A 65 -10.30 -8.46 -7.54
C ILE A 65 -10.51 -6.97 -7.83
N CYS A 66 -10.81 -6.64 -9.08
CA CYS A 66 -11.11 -5.27 -9.45
C CYS A 66 -12.43 -4.82 -8.83
N SER A 67 -12.42 -3.71 -8.06
CA SER A 67 -13.61 -3.19 -7.38
C SER A 67 -14.71 -2.70 -8.33
N ARG A 68 -14.39 -2.48 -9.63
CA ARG A 68 -15.38 -2.04 -10.62
C ARG A 68 -15.97 -3.16 -11.46
N CYS A 69 -15.12 -4.06 -11.98
CA CYS A 69 -15.56 -5.09 -12.93
C CYS A 69 -15.50 -6.51 -12.37
N LEU A 70 -15.08 -6.67 -11.13
CA LEU A 70 -14.93 -7.93 -10.41
C LEU A 70 -14.01 -8.97 -11.08
N SER A 71 -13.27 -8.56 -12.13
CA SER A 71 -12.28 -9.42 -12.76
C SER A 71 -11.03 -9.55 -11.90
N HIS A 72 -10.45 -10.74 -11.90
CA HIS A 72 -9.14 -10.97 -11.26
C HIS A 72 -8.03 -10.38 -12.12
N TYR A 73 -7.03 -9.78 -11.48
CA TYR A 73 -5.84 -9.27 -12.16
C TYR A 73 -4.60 -9.35 -11.27
N GLY A 74 -3.47 -9.68 -11.89
CA GLY A 74 -2.18 -9.69 -11.21
C GLY A 74 -1.58 -8.28 -11.16
N SER A 75 -1.00 -7.91 -10.02
CA SER A 75 -0.23 -6.68 -9.86
C SER A 75 0.99 -6.93 -9.00
N LYS A 76 2.04 -6.16 -9.25
CA LYS A 76 3.26 -6.15 -8.46
C LYS A 76 3.35 -4.81 -7.74
N LEU A 77 2.99 -4.81 -6.47
CA LEU A 77 3.06 -3.60 -5.65
C LEU A 77 4.52 -3.33 -5.25
N ALA A 78 4.96 -2.10 -5.45
CA ALA A 78 6.23 -1.58 -4.95
C ALA A 78 5.93 -0.54 -3.88
N ILE A 79 6.17 -0.88 -2.62
CA ILE A 79 5.85 -0.08 -1.46
C ILE A 79 7.14 0.49 -0.90
N SER A 80 7.22 1.79 -0.72
CA SER A 80 8.37 2.44 -0.11
C SER A 80 8.38 2.20 1.39
N PHE A 81 9.52 1.74 1.91
CA PHE A 81 9.76 1.58 3.34
C PHE A 81 10.67 2.71 3.82
N ARG A 82 10.27 3.39 4.90
CA ARG A 82 11.06 4.47 5.50
C ARG A 82 10.78 4.53 6.99
N GLU A 83 11.75 4.12 7.81
CA GLU A 83 11.67 4.14 9.26
C GLU A 83 12.92 4.75 9.88
N ARG A 84 12.76 5.41 11.03
CA ARG A 84 13.83 6.07 11.76
C ARG A 84 13.86 5.58 13.20
N PHE A 85 15.01 5.16 13.68
CA PHE A 85 15.20 4.61 15.02
C PHE A 85 16.26 5.41 15.77
N SER A 86 15.97 5.80 17.02
CA SER A 86 16.94 6.45 17.92
C SER A 86 16.88 5.85 19.30
N ARG A 87 18.00 5.89 20.02
CA ARG A 87 18.07 5.53 21.44
C ARG A 87 17.75 6.69 22.37
N LYS A 88 17.70 7.92 21.84
CA LYS A 88 17.41 9.13 22.60
C LYS A 88 16.18 9.82 22.07
N PRO A 89 15.25 10.25 22.94
CA PRO A 89 14.15 11.10 22.53
C PRO A 89 14.68 12.49 22.16
N GLY A 90 14.21 13.08 21.05
CA GLY A 90 14.42 14.48 20.72
C GLY A 90 15.71 14.83 19.96
N ASP A 91 16.41 13.88 19.33
CA ASP A 91 17.62 14.14 18.54
C ASP A 91 17.37 14.60 17.09
N SER A 92 16.15 14.97 16.72
CA SER A 92 15.86 15.45 15.35
C SER A 92 15.05 16.74 15.38
N ASP A 93 15.59 17.80 14.77
CA ASP A 93 14.90 19.08 14.52
C ASP A 93 13.85 18.99 13.40
N ASP A 94 13.78 17.86 12.68
CA ASP A 94 12.87 17.64 11.56
C ASP A 94 11.92 16.46 11.84
N ASP A 95 10.61 16.74 11.89
CA ASP A 95 9.48 15.80 11.95
C ASP A 95 9.58 14.72 13.05
N GLU A 96 9.17 15.08 14.27
CA GLU A 96 9.11 14.19 15.45
C GLU A 96 8.17 12.98 15.24
N ASP A 97 7.26 13.03 14.27
CA ASP A 97 6.19 12.05 14.10
C ASP A 97 6.65 10.67 13.62
N ASP A 98 7.84 10.55 13.00
CA ASP A 98 8.33 9.29 12.41
C ASP A 98 9.54 8.68 13.13
N LEU A 99 9.87 9.13 14.36
CA LEU A 99 11.03 8.65 15.10
C LEU A 99 10.66 7.61 16.16
N HIS A 100 11.07 6.37 15.94
CA HIS A 100 10.89 5.31 16.93
C HIS A 100 12.00 5.34 17.98
N VAL A 101 11.64 5.63 19.22
CA VAL A 101 12.57 5.57 20.36
C VAL A 101 12.65 4.14 20.86
N ILE A 102 13.85 3.59 20.80
CA ILE A 102 14.13 2.20 21.18
C ILE A 102 15.06 2.13 22.40
N THR A 103 14.82 1.15 23.25
CA THR A 103 15.67 0.88 24.44
C THR A 103 16.66 -0.26 24.21
N GLU A 104 16.38 -1.12 23.23
CA GLU A 104 17.17 -2.31 22.93
C GLU A 104 18.26 -2.02 21.88
N ASP A 105 19.31 -2.84 21.87
CA ASP A 105 20.38 -2.74 20.88
C ASP A 105 19.98 -3.32 19.52
N VAL A 106 18.97 -4.19 19.49
CA VAL A 106 18.47 -4.88 18.30
C VAL A 106 16.99 -4.59 18.12
N VAL A 107 16.59 -4.13 16.95
CA VAL A 107 15.21 -3.88 16.57
C VAL A 107 14.68 -4.98 15.67
N ASP A 108 13.50 -5.50 15.96
CA ASP A 108 12.76 -6.34 15.01
C ASP A 108 11.97 -5.44 14.05
N LEU A 109 12.33 -5.49 12.77
CA LEU A 109 11.67 -4.72 11.73
C LEU A 109 10.36 -5.35 11.25
N THR A 110 10.04 -6.58 11.67
CA THR A 110 8.86 -7.31 11.20
C THR A 110 7.58 -6.53 11.39
N PRO A 111 7.25 -5.96 12.58
CA PRO A 111 6.02 -5.21 12.78
C PRO A 111 5.90 -3.98 11.87
N TYR A 112 6.99 -3.25 11.66
CA TYR A 112 7.02 -2.07 10.80
C TYR A 112 6.84 -2.41 9.32
N ILE A 113 7.43 -3.54 8.88
CA ILE A 113 7.26 -4.05 7.52
C ILE A 113 5.80 -4.47 7.29
N GLU A 114 5.20 -5.17 8.26
CA GLU A 114 3.81 -5.61 8.20
C GLU A 114 2.85 -4.42 8.13
N GLU A 115 3.06 -3.41 8.98
CA GLU A 115 2.29 -2.16 8.96
C GLU A 115 2.41 -1.44 7.62
N THR A 116 3.64 -1.25 7.12
CA THR A 116 3.89 -0.60 5.84
C THR A 116 3.22 -1.33 4.68
N VAL A 117 3.25 -2.67 4.69
CA VAL A 117 2.55 -3.47 3.67
C VAL A 117 1.05 -3.25 3.73
N MET A 118 0.45 -3.30 4.92
CA MET A 118 -0.99 -3.10 5.10
C MET A 118 -1.44 -1.72 4.63
N LEU A 119 -0.69 -0.68 4.96
CA LEU A 119 -0.96 0.69 4.51
C LEU A 119 -0.69 0.89 3.00
N GLY A 120 0.20 0.09 2.42
CA GLY A 120 0.55 0.13 1.00
C GLY A 120 -0.40 -0.62 0.07
N LEU A 121 -1.36 -1.39 0.61
CA LEU A 121 -2.37 -2.04 -0.20
C LEU A 121 -3.32 -1.02 -0.83
N PRO A 122 -3.74 -1.21 -2.10
CA PRO A 122 -4.69 -0.30 -2.72
C PRO A 122 -6.06 -0.40 -2.03
N TYR A 123 -6.58 0.73 -1.56
CA TYR A 123 -7.91 0.81 -0.94
C TYR A 123 -9.03 0.46 -1.94
N VAL A 124 -8.86 0.80 -3.21
CA VAL A 124 -9.77 0.45 -4.31
C VAL A 124 -8.95 -0.16 -5.44
N PRO A 125 -8.74 -1.49 -5.45
CA PRO A 125 -7.98 -2.15 -6.49
C PRO A 125 -8.71 -2.06 -7.83
N LEU A 126 -8.00 -1.63 -8.88
CA LEU A 126 -8.51 -1.50 -10.24
C LEU A 126 -7.62 -2.25 -11.22
N CYS A 127 -8.21 -3.04 -12.10
CA CYS A 127 -7.47 -3.77 -13.14
C CYS A 127 -6.80 -2.82 -14.15
N MET A 128 -7.40 -1.64 -14.36
CA MET A 128 -6.87 -0.53 -15.14
C MET A 128 -7.51 0.78 -14.68
N PRO A 129 -6.83 1.94 -14.79
CA PRO A 129 -7.37 3.24 -14.36
C PRO A 129 -8.71 3.58 -15.03
N GLU A 130 -8.84 3.25 -16.32
CA GLU A 130 -10.05 3.51 -17.15
C GLU A 130 -11.05 2.35 -17.12
N CYS A 131 -11.06 1.51 -16.07
CA CYS A 131 -11.99 0.40 -15.96
C CYS A 131 -13.43 0.92 -15.96
N LYS A 132 -14.23 0.45 -16.92
CA LYS A 132 -15.63 0.86 -17.11
C LYS A 132 -16.61 0.15 -16.16
N GLY A 133 -16.16 -0.92 -15.49
CA GLY A 133 -16.97 -1.67 -14.54
C GLY A 133 -17.95 -2.63 -15.21
N LEU A 134 -19.03 -2.90 -14.47
CA LEU A 134 -20.13 -3.76 -14.91
C LEU A 134 -21.35 -2.92 -15.29
N ASN A 135 -22.12 -3.42 -16.24
CA ASN A 135 -23.47 -2.90 -16.50
C ASN A 135 -24.36 -3.18 -15.27
N PRO A 136 -25.01 -2.17 -14.67
CA PRO A 136 -25.83 -2.33 -13.47
C PRO A 136 -27.10 -3.16 -13.68
N GLU A 137 -27.60 -3.28 -14.91
CA GLU A 137 -28.81 -4.04 -15.22
C GLU A 137 -28.51 -5.49 -15.59
N THR A 138 -27.44 -5.72 -16.37
CA THR A 138 -27.14 -7.04 -16.94
C THR A 138 -25.96 -7.75 -16.27
N GLY A 139 -25.11 -7.01 -15.52
CA GLY A 139 -23.87 -7.53 -14.97
C GLY A 139 -22.78 -7.75 -16.02
N ALA A 140 -22.99 -7.37 -17.28
CA ALA A 140 -21.98 -7.52 -18.33
C ALA A 140 -20.76 -6.63 -18.08
N ASN A 141 -19.57 -7.15 -18.35
CA ASN A 141 -18.33 -6.39 -18.19
C ASN A 141 -18.15 -5.42 -19.36
N LEU A 142 -18.27 -4.12 -19.07
CA LEU A 142 -18.20 -3.04 -20.07
C LEU A 142 -16.81 -2.83 -20.68
N ASN A 143 -15.77 -3.46 -20.14
CA ASN A 143 -14.44 -3.47 -20.75
C ASN A 143 -14.34 -4.51 -21.87
N ILE A 144 -15.19 -5.55 -21.84
CA ILE A 144 -15.23 -6.64 -22.82
C ILE A 144 -16.30 -6.36 -23.87
N ASP A 145 -17.49 -5.92 -23.42
CA ASP A 145 -18.61 -5.58 -24.29
C ASP A 145 -19.00 -4.11 -24.11
N PRO A 146 -18.39 -3.20 -24.89
CA PRO A 146 -18.71 -1.77 -24.86
C PRO A 146 -20.14 -1.46 -25.35
N ALA A 147 -20.78 -2.35 -26.12
CA ALA A 147 -22.14 -2.17 -26.60
C ALA A 147 -23.20 -2.40 -25.50
N ALA A 148 -22.80 -3.02 -24.39
CA ALA A 148 -23.64 -3.24 -23.23
C ALA A 148 -23.81 -2.00 -22.33
N VAL A 149 -23.39 -0.80 -22.77
CA VAL A 149 -23.57 0.45 -22.00
C VAL A 149 -25.06 0.69 -21.80
N PRO A 150 -25.56 0.83 -20.55
CA PRO A 150 -26.96 1.09 -20.32
C PRO A 150 -27.33 2.46 -20.86
N GLU A 151 -28.57 2.59 -21.40
CA GLU A 151 -29.12 3.90 -21.70
C GLU A 151 -29.18 4.74 -20.42
N ALA A 152 -28.75 6.00 -20.51
CA ALA A 152 -28.79 6.93 -19.38
C ALA A 152 -30.25 7.18 -18.99
N ARG A 153 -30.76 6.43 -18.02
CA ARG A 153 -32.09 6.66 -17.44
C ARG A 153 -31.94 7.53 -16.21
N ILE A 154 -32.59 8.67 -16.25
CA ILE A 154 -32.64 9.57 -15.10
C ILE A 154 -33.72 9.03 -14.15
N ASP A 155 -33.38 8.81 -12.89
CA ASP A 155 -34.33 8.46 -11.85
C ASP A 155 -35.36 9.61 -11.76
N PRO A 156 -36.69 9.34 -11.93
CA PRO A 156 -37.72 10.38 -11.88
C PRO A 156 -37.66 11.21 -10.57
N ARG A 157 -37.17 10.62 -9.48
CA ARG A 157 -37.03 11.33 -8.20
C ARG A 157 -35.93 12.39 -8.23
N LEU A 158 -34.94 12.27 -9.13
CA LEU A 158 -33.84 13.19 -9.33
C LEU A 158 -34.07 14.18 -10.48
N ALA A 159 -35.16 14.07 -11.22
CA ALA A 159 -35.48 14.93 -12.37
C ALA A 159 -35.49 16.43 -12.01
N VAL A 160 -35.93 16.77 -10.78
CA VAL A 160 -35.91 18.15 -10.27
C VAL A 160 -34.51 18.72 -10.19
N LEU A 161 -33.49 17.90 -9.85
CA LEU A 161 -32.10 18.36 -9.78
C LEU A 161 -31.54 18.68 -11.17
N GLN A 162 -31.97 17.97 -12.19
CA GLN A 162 -31.60 18.24 -13.58
C GLN A 162 -32.11 19.58 -14.06
N GLU A 163 -33.38 19.91 -13.76
CA GLU A 163 -33.95 21.23 -14.08
C GLU A 163 -33.17 22.38 -13.43
N TRP A 164 -32.64 22.14 -12.23
CA TRP A 164 -31.79 23.12 -11.55
C TRP A 164 -30.42 23.32 -12.22
N LEU A 165 -29.79 22.22 -12.68
CA LEU A 165 -28.51 22.27 -13.41
C LEU A 165 -28.68 22.97 -14.77
N ASP A 166 -29.79 22.79 -15.45
CA ASP A 166 -30.08 23.42 -16.76
C ASP A 166 -30.41 24.91 -16.63
N LYS A 167 -30.97 25.36 -15.50
CA LYS A 167 -31.24 26.78 -15.20
C LYS A 167 -30.02 27.57 -14.73
N GLY A 168 -28.93 26.87 -14.36
CA GLY A 168 -27.69 27.47 -13.88
C GLY A 168 -26.63 27.75 -14.95
N LYS A 169 -26.97 27.46 -16.24
CA LYS A 169 -26.17 27.80 -17.41
C LYS A 169 -26.76 29.02 -18.10
#